data_215bb17279f2d571357ef6ddf505db48
#
_entry.id   215bb17279f2d571357ef6ddf505db48
#
_cell.length_a   1.000
_cell.length_b   1.000
_cell.length_c   1.000
_cell.angle_alpha   90.00
_cell.angle_beta   90.00
_cell.angle_gamma   90.00
#
_symmetry.space_group_name_H-M   'P 1'
#
loop_
_entity.id
_entity.type
_entity.pdbx_description
1 polymer ?
#
loop_
_entity_poly.entity_id
_entity_poly.type
_entity_poly.pdbx_seq_one_letter_code
_entity_poly.pdbx_strand_id
1 'polypeptide(L)'
;MGFYVLRRILSTIPVMAVVALFVFSLLYIAPGDPAAIIAGDQATPADIERIRQSLGLERPFLVQFGDWAWRILHGDLGTSIFTNLPVTNLIAQRIEPTLSLMLVTLILSIGVAVPLGVAAAWKAGSLVDRLVMAFAVFGFSVPVFVIAYLLAYVFALELDWLPVQGYTPIGRGFWPWLQNLILPAIALGAVYVALIARMTRATMLEVLQQDYIKTARAKGIGQSGILFVHALKNAAVPIVTVIGLGIAALIGGAVVTESVFVIPGLGRLTVDSILRRDYPVIQGLVLLFSFAYVLVNLLIDLLYTLLDPRIRY
;
A
#
# COMPACT_ATOMS: atom_id res chain seq x y z
N MET A 1 -6.45 -26.39 -9.50
CA MET A 1 -6.20 -25.40 -8.43
C MET A 1 -4.79 -25.51 -7.88
N GLY A 2 -4.34 -26.62 -7.27
CA GLY A 2 -3.00 -26.72 -6.65
C GLY A 2 -1.83 -26.41 -7.60
N PHE A 3 -1.88 -26.92 -8.84
CA PHE A 3 -0.84 -26.69 -9.84
C PHE A 3 -0.74 -25.21 -10.27
N TYR A 4 -1.88 -24.53 -10.41
CA TYR A 4 -1.92 -23.09 -10.70
C TYR A 4 -1.29 -22.27 -9.58
N VAL A 5 -1.69 -22.53 -8.32
CA VAL A 5 -1.12 -21.86 -7.14
C VAL A 5 0.39 -22.07 -7.06
N LEU A 6 0.84 -23.33 -7.24
CA LEU A 6 2.28 -23.65 -7.24
C LEU A 6 3.05 -22.90 -8.34
N ARG A 7 2.53 -22.93 -9.58
CA ARG A 7 3.14 -22.20 -10.70
C ARG A 7 3.21 -20.70 -10.42
N ARG A 8 2.16 -20.14 -9.79
CA ARG A 8 2.12 -18.71 -9.46
C ARG A 8 3.14 -18.35 -8.38
N ILE A 9 3.25 -19.18 -7.34
CA ILE A 9 4.28 -19.01 -6.30
C ILE A 9 5.67 -19.12 -6.92
N LEU A 10 5.92 -20.12 -7.76
CA LEU A 10 7.23 -20.28 -8.41
C LEU A 10 7.56 -19.10 -9.32
N SER A 11 6.57 -18.49 -9.99
CA SER A 11 6.78 -17.29 -10.81
C SER A 11 7.15 -16.04 -10.01
N THR A 12 6.92 -16.00 -8.69
CA THR A 12 7.34 -14.88 -7.84
C THR A 12 8.84 -14.93 -7.51
N ILE A 13 9.46 -16.12 -7.52
CA ILE A 13 10.88 -16.29 -7.18
C ILE A 13 11.81 -15.47 -8.09
N PRO A 14 11.73 -15.57 -9.44
CA PRO A 14 12.58 -14.77 -10.30
C PRO A 14 12.33 -13.26 -10.15
N VAL A 15 11.09 -12.85 -9.89
CA VAL A 15 10.77 -11.44 -9.63
C VAL A 15 11.48 -10.96 -8.37
N MET A 16 11.39 -11.72 -7.28
CA MET A 16 12.07 -11.38 -6.03
C MET A 16 13.59 -11.42 -6.17
N ALA A 17 14.14 -12.33 -6.98
CA ALA A 17 15.57 -12.38 -7.25
C ALA A 17 16.06 -11.13 -7.99
N VAL A 18 15.32 -10.65 -9.00
CA VAL A 18 15.62 -9.41 -9.71
C VAL A 18 15.53 -8.20 -8.78
N VAL A 19 14.48 -8.13 -7.96
CA VAL A 19 14.33 -7.08 -6.95
C VAL A 19 15.49 -7.11 -5.95
N ALA A 20 15.87 -8.28 -5.44
CA ALA A 20 16.98 -8.43 -4.51
C ALA A 20 18.31 -7.96 -5.13
N LEU A 21 18.57 -8.33 -6.39
CA LEU A 21 19.75 -7.87 -7.12
C LEU A 21 19.75 -6.34 -7.29
N PHE A 22 18.62 -5.77 -7.68
CA PHE A 22 18.47 -4.32 -7.81
C PHE A 22 18.69 -3.59 -6.47
N VAL A 23 18.04 -4.07 -5.42
CA VAL A 23 18.14 -3.49 -4.06
C VAL A 23 19.57 -3.56 -3.53
N PHE A 24 20.25 -4.68 -3.74
CA PHE A 24 21.66 -4.81 -3.38
C PHE A 24 22.54 -3.84 -4.17
N SER A 25 22.26 -3.69 -5.48
CA SER A 25 23.01 -2.79 -6.37
C SER A 25 22.87 -1.31 -5.98
N LEU A 26 21.83 -0.91 -5.24
CA LEU A 26 21.67 0.48 -4.77
C LEU A 26 22.87 0.96 -3.95
N LEU A 27 23.53 0.06 -3.23
CA LEU A 27 24.74 0.38 -2.46
C LEU A 27 25.90 0.86 -3.37
N TYR A 28 25.95 0.38 -4.62
CA TYR A 28 27.00 0.71 -5.59
C TYR A 28 26.61 1.83 -6.55
N ILE A 29 25.29 2.03 -6.76
CA ILE A 29 24.76 3.06 -7.67
C ILE A 29 24.65 4.41 -6.92
N ALA A 30 24.40 4.38 -5.63
CA ALA A 30 24.21 5.58 -4.83
C ALA A 30 25.53 6.39 -4.74
N PRO A 31 25.46 7.72 -4.85
CA PRO A 31 26.65 8.56 -4.75
C PRO A 31 27.23 8.52 -3.34
N GLY A 32 28.53 8.24 -3.24
CA GLY A 32 29.28 8.16 -1.99
C GLY A 32 29.83 6.77 -1.72
N ASP A 33 30.92 6.73 -0.93
CA ASP A 33 31.49 5.47 -0.45
C ASP A 33 30.72 4.98 0.78
N PRO A 34 30.11 3.80 0.76
CA PRO A 34 29.40 3.26 1.92
C PRO A 34 30.27 3.20 3.20
N ALA A 35 31.54 2.87 3.04
CA ALA A 35 32.46 2.82 4.17
C ALA A 35 32.70 4.20 4.78
N ALA A 36 32.80 5.25 3.95
CA ALA A 36 32.95 6.63 4.40
C ALA A 36 31.68 7.15 5.09
N ILE A 37 30.50 6.79 4.59
CA ILE A 37 29.21 7.17 5.21
C ILE A 37 29.08 6.54 6.62
N ILE A 38 29.47 5.28 6.77
CA ILE A 38 29.44 4.57 8.07
C ILE A 38 30.49 5.12 9.03
N ALA A 39 31.66 5.46 8.50
CA ALA A 39 32.74 6.03 9.30
C ALA A 39 32.42 7.43 9.86
N GLY A 40 31.57 8.18 9.13
CA GLY A 40 31.18 9.55 9.50
C GLY A 40 32.23 10.62 9.09
N ASP A 41 31.81 11.89 9.20
CA ASP A 41 32.56 13.04 8.66
C ASP A 41 33.93 13.27 9.33
N GLN A 42 34.19 12.69 10.51
CA GLN A 42 35.44 12.85 11.26
C GLN A 42 36.36 11.62 11.18
N ALA A 43 36.02 10.63 10.37
CA ALA A 43 36.81 9.41 10.26
C ALA A 43 38.09 9.63 9.47
N THR A 44 39.16 8.97 9.94
CA THR A 44 40.43 8.96 9.18
C THR A 44 40.34 8.01 7.99
N PRO A 45 41.21 8.20 6.95
CA PRO A 45 41.27 7.24 5.83
C PRO A 45 41.50 5.78 6.27
N ALA A 46 42.24 5.60 7.38
CA ALA A 46 42.51 4.28 7.95
C ALA A 46 41.24 3.64 8.59
N ASP A 47 40.38 4.47 9.18
CA ASP A 47 39.11 3.99 9.74
C ASP A 47 38.13 3.58 8.61
N ILE A 48 38.06 4.38 7.55
CA ILE A 48 37.25 4.06 6.36
C ILE A 48 37.71 2.73 5.74
N GLU A 49 39.00 2.54 5.59
CA GLU A 49 39.58 1.33 5.02
C GLU A 49 39.29 0.10 5.90
N ARG A 50 39.38 0.24 7.22
CA ARG A 50 39.05 -0.81 8.18
C ARG A 50 37.57 -1.21 8.09
N ILE A 51 36.69 -0.23 7.95
CA ILE A 51 35.24 -0.47 7.76
C ILE A 51 34.99 -1.16 6.41
N ARG A 52 35.65 -0.70 5.33
CA ARG A 52 35.54 -1.31 3.99
C ARG A 52 35.90 -2.81 4.03
N GLN A 53 37.01 -3.15 4.70
CA GLN A 53 37.44 -4.53 4.87
C GLN A 53 36.49 -5.33 5.75
N SER A 54 36.00 -4.76 6.86
CA SER A 54 35.05 -5.44 7.76
C SER A 54 33.70 -5.74 7.09
N LEU A 55 33.29 -4.89 6.17
CA LEU A 55 32.07 -5.07 5.36
C LEU A 55 32.31 -5.98 4.13
N GLY A 56 33.57 -6.34 3.85
CA GLY A 56 33.94 -7.16 2.70
C GLY A 56 33.69 -6.49 1.34
N LEU A 57 33.69 -5.16 1.28
CA LEU A 57 33.41 -4.39 0.05
C LEU A 57 34.50 -4.55 -1.03
N GLU A 58 35.65 -5.15 -0.71
CA GLU A 58 36.72 -5.48 -1.64
C GLU A 58 36.47 -6.78 -2.41
N ARG A 59 35.51 -7.62 -1.97
CA ARG A 59 35.20 -8.87 -2.63
C ARG A 59 34.47 -8.65 -3.97
N PRO A 60 34.53 -9.61 -4.89
CA PRO A 60 33.72 -9.52 -6.13
C PRO A 60 32.24 -9.33 -5.83
N PHE A 61 31.55 -8.49 -6.62
CA PHE A 61 30.14 -8.15 -6.44
C PHE A 61 29.22 -9.35 -6.24
N LEU A 62 29.38 -10.41 -7.05
CA LEU A 62 28.56 -11.61 -6.97
C LEU A 62 28.75 -12.39 -5.64
N VAL A 63 29.96 -12.35 -5.06
CA VAL A 63 30.23 -12.96 -3.76
C VAL A 63 29.52 -12.18 -2.65
N GLN A 64 29.65 -10.85 -2.68
CA GLN A 64 28.96 -10.00 -1.72
C GLN A 64 27.43 -10.12 -1.83
N PHE A 65 26.89 -10.18 -3.05
CA PHE A 65 25.47 -10.43 -3.27
C PHE A 65 25.03 -11.78 -2.72
N GLY A 66 25.82 -12.83 -2.97
CA GLY A 66 25.53 -14.18 -2.46
C GLY A 66 25.50 -14.23 -0.93
N ASP A 67 26.50 -13.63 -0.26
CA ASP A 67 26.57 -13.57 1.21
C ASP A 67 25.41 -12.76 1.80
N TRP A 68 25.05 -11.64 1.16
CA TRP A 68 23.94 -10.82 1.57
C TRP A 68 22.59 -11.53 1.35
N ALA A 69 22.37 -12.14 0.20
CA ALA A 69 21.15 -12.88 -0.10
C ALA A 69 20.97 -14.08 0.85
N TRP A 70 22.07 -14.77 1.19
CA TRP A 70 22.06 -15.84 2.18
C TRP A 70 21.60 -15.36 3.56
N ARG A 71 22.12 -14.22 4.05
CA ARG A 71 21.68 -13.61 5.31
C ARG A 71 20.19 -13.27 5.29
N ILE A 72 19.71 -12.64 4.22
CA ILE A 72 18.29 -12.30 4.05
C ILE A 72 17.40 -13.54 4.12
N LEU A 73 17.78 -14.63 3.46
CA LEU A 73 17.04 -15.90 3.50
C LEU A 73 16.97 -16.51 4.92
N HIS A 74 17.91 -16.16 5.80
CA HIS A 74 17.90 -16.55 7.22
C HIS A 74 17.27 -15.50 8.15
N GLY A 75 16.64 -14.47 7.59
CA GLY A 75 15.94 -13.42 8.35
C GLY A 75 16.83 -12.32 8.90
N ASP A 76 18.12 -12.28 8.52
CA ASP A 76 19.03 -11.21 8.88
C ASP A 76 19.03 -10.12 7.80
N LEU A 77 18.30 -9.03 8.07
CA LEU A 77 18.25 -7.85 7.22
C LEU A 77 19.39 -6.85 7.50
N GLY A 78 20.33 -7.21 8.38
CA GLY A 78 21.41 -6.35 8.80
C GLY A 78 21.03 -5.41 9.95
N THR A 79 21.94 -4.47 10.22
CA THR A 79 21.84 -3.51 11.33
C THR A 79 21.86 -2.09 10.79
N SER A 80 21.01 -1.22 11.33
CA SER A 80 20.99 0.21 11.00
C SER A 80 22.32 0.86 11.34
N ILE A 81 22.84 1.67 10.42
CA ILE A 81 24.09 2.40 10.59
C ILE A 81 23.97 3.46 11.69
N PHE A 82 22.80 4.06 11.85
CA PHE A 82 22.58 5.18 12.78
C PHE A 82 22.11 4.76 14.16
N THR A 83 21.21 3.77 14.22
CA THR A 83 20.61 3.35 15.50
C THR A 83 21.33 2.17 16.12
N ASN A 84 22.17 1.46 15.38
CA ASN A 84 22.80 0.19 15.75
C ASN A 84 21.80 -0.90 16.18
N LEU A 85 20.53 -0.77 15.75
CA LEU A 85 19.48 -1.76 15.99
C LEU A 85 19.31 -2.66 14.78
N PRO A 86 18.96 -3.96 14.97
CA PRO A 86 18.59 -4.83 13.87
C PRO A 86 17.45 -4.24 13.05
N VAL A 87 17.55 -4.29 11.73
CA VAL A 87 16.53 -3.77 10.79
C VAL A 87 15.19 -4.45 11.01
N THR A 88 15.20 -5.76 11.33
CA THR A 88 14.00 -6.53 11.68
C THR A 88 13.24 -5.93 12.87
N ASN A 89 13.95 -5.44 13.90
CA ASN A 89 13.33 -4.81 15.06
C ASN A 89 12.71 -3.44 14.70
N LEU A 90 13.40 -2.64 13.87
CA LEU A 90 12.89 -1.35 13.40
C LEU A 90 11.61 -1.53 12.58
N ILE A 91 11.55 -2.56 11.74
CA ILE A 91 10.38 -2.93 10.97
C ILE A 91 9.24 -3.41 11.89
N ALA A 92 9.53 -4.34 12.80
CA ALA A 92 8.53 -4.91 13.69
C ALA A 92 7.80 -3.86 14.54
N GLN A 93 8.52 -2.84 15.02
CA GLN A 93 7.94 -1.74 15.78
C GLN A 93 7.04 -0.81 14.96
N ARG A 94 7.18 -0.80 13.62
CA ARG A 94 6.51 0.16 12.73
C ARG A 94 5.50 -0.45 11.78
N ILE A 95 5.37 -1.77 11.78
CA ILE A 95 4.42 -2.47 10.90
C ILE A 95 2.97 -2.24 11.32
N GLU A 96 2.69 -2.22 12.62
CA GLU A 96 1.33 -2.02 13.16
C GLU A 96 0.71 -0.68 12.72
N PRO A 97 1.38 0.49 12.87
CA PRO A 97 0.84 1.76 12.42
C PRO A 97 0.51 1.78 10.91
N THR A 98 1.41 1.28 10.07
CA THR A 98 1.19 1.23 8.61
C THR A 98 0.03 0.32 8.24
N LEU A 99 -0.02 -0.90 8.79
CA LEU A 99 -1.12 -1.83 8.51
C LEU A 99 -2.45 -1.30 9.03
N SER A 100 -2.47 -0.65 10.20
CA SER A 100 -3.66 0.01 10.77
C SER A 100 -4.18 1.10 9.84
N LEU A 101 -3.30 1.99 9.37
CA LEU A 101 -3.66 3.05 8.42
C LEU A 101 -4.21 2.45 7.12
N MET A 102 -3.53 1.47 6.55
CA MET A 102 -3.96 0.81 5.31
C MET A 102 -5.33 0.13 5.48
N LEU A 103 -5.55 -0.58 6.58
CA LEU A 103 -6.80 -1.28 6.86
C LEU A 103 -7.98 -0.30 7.00
N VAL A 104 -7.82 0.75 7.81
CA VAL A 104 -8.87 1.77 8.01
C VAL A 104 -9.15 2.50 6.69
N THR A 105 -8.10 2.87 5.94
CA THR A 105 -8.25 3.49 4.61
C THR A 105 -9.01 2.58 3.64
N LEU A 106 -8.69 1.30 3.60
CA LEU A 106 -9.33 0.33 2.72
C LEU A 106 -10.83 0.15 3.06
N ILE A 107 -11.14 -0.05 4.34
CA ILE A 107 -12.52 -0.20 4.82
C ILE A 107 -13.33 1.05 4.48
N LEU A 108 -12.79 2.23 4.78
CA LEU A 108 -13.44 3.51 4.50
C LEU A 108 -13.64 3.69 2.99
N SER A 109 -12.59 3.44 2.21
CA SER A 109 -12.65 3.63 0.75
C SER A 109 -13.66 2.71 0.09
N ILE A 110 -13.67 1.42 0.42
CA ILE A 110 -14.63 0.46 -0.13
C ILE A 110 -16.05 0.80 0.35
N GLY A 111 -16.21 1.07 1.65
CA GLY A 111 -17.49 1.35 2.29
C GLY A 111 -18.17 2.61 1.74
N VAL A 112 -17.40 3.59 1.26
CA VAL A 112 -17.91 4.82 0.65
C VAL A 112 -18.02 4.67 -0.87
N ALA A 113 -16.98 4.17 -1.53
CA ALA A 113 -16.89 4.18 -2.99
C ALA A 113 -17.89 3.25 -3.67
N VAL A 114 -18.06 2.02 -3.15
CA VAL A 114 -18.96 1.04 -3.77
C VAL A 114 -20.42 1.51 -3.71
N PRO A 115 -20.97 1.95 -2.56
CA PRO A 115 -22.32 2.52 -2.53
C PRO A 115 -22.48 3.75 -3.41
N LEU A 116 -21.53 4.66 -3.44
CA LEU A 116 -21.55 5.84 -4.30
C LEU A 116 -21.56 5.46 -5.79
N GLY A 117 -20.70 4.51 -6.20
CA GLY A 117 -20.65 4.03 -7.57
C GLY A 117 -21.94 3.32 -8.00
N VAL A 118 -22.54 2.49 -7.13
CA VAL A 118 -23.86 1.86 -7.37
C VAL A 118 -24.96 2.91 -7.49
N ALA A 119 -25.00 3.90 -6.62
CA ALA A 119 -25.98 5.00 -6.65
C ALA A 119 -25.85 5.84 -7.94
N ALA A 120 -24.63 6.15 -8.35
CA ALA A 120 -24.34 6.88 -9.59
C ALA A 120 -24.77 6.08 -10.83
N ALA A 121 -24.53 4.77 -10.86
CA ALA A 121 -24.98 3.91 -11.96
C ALA A 121 -26.50 3.77 -12.01
N TRP A 122 -27.13 3.59 -10.85
CA TRP A 122 -28.58 3.48 -10.76
C TRP A 122 -29.29 4.75 -11.24
N LYS A 123 -28.76 5.93 -10.89
CA LYS A 123 -29.30 7.23 -11.28
C LYS A 123 -28.49 7.88 -12.40
N ALA A 124 -28.04 7.08 -13.37
CA ALA A 124 -27.21 7.55 -14.47
C ALA A 124 -27.82 8.78 -15.19
N GLY A 125 -27.01 9.81 -15.46
CA GLY A 125 -27.41 11.07 -16.06
C GLY A 125 -28.07 12.07 -15.11
N SER A 126 -28.39 11.68 -13.87
CA SER A 126 -28.98 12.54 -12.86
C SER A 126 -27.95 13.44 -12.16
N LEU A 127 -28.42 14.33 -11.29
CA LEU A 127 -27.56 15.17 -10.45
C LEU A 127 -26.69 14.31 -9.50
N VAL A 128 -27.22 13.22 -8.97
CA VAL A 128 -26.46 12.30 -8.11
C VAL A 128 -25.26 11.73 -8.84
N ASP A 129 -25.46 11.26 -10.08
CA ASP A 129 -24.36 10.76 -10.91
C ASP A 129 -23.30 11.84 -11.17
N ARG A 130 -23.72 13.04 -11.54
CA ARG A 130 -22.81 14.16 -11.81
C ARG A 130 -22.02 14.56 -10.57
N LEU A 131 -22.66 14.64 -9.40
CA LEU A 131 -21.99 14.99 -8.13
C LEU A 131 -20.97 13.92 -7.70
N VAL A 132 -21.34 12.63 -7.80
CA VAL A 132 -20.40 11.52 -7.48
C VAL A 132 -19.20 11.55 -8.42
N MET A 133 -19.42 11.78 -9.73
CA MET A 133 -18.32 11.87 -10.69
C MET A 133 -17.47 13.13 -10.50
N ALA A 134 -18.08 14.28 -10.20
CA ALA A 134 -17.33 15.50 -9.87
C ALA A 134 -16.48 15.32 -8.61
N PHE A 135 -17.04 14.70 -7.56
CA PHE A 135 -16.28 14.35 -6.35
C PHE A 135 -15.12 13.39 -6.64
N ALA A 136 -15.35 12.38 -7.51
CA ALA A 136 -14.31 11.46 -7.93
C ALA A 136 -13.18 12.18 -8.69
N VAL A 137 -13.51 13.10 -9.61
CA VAL A 137 -12.50 13.90 -10.33
C VAL A 137 -11.72 14.79 -9.36
N PHE A 138 -12.40 15.46 -8.43
CA PHE A 138 -11.77 16.31 -7.42
C PHE A 138 -10.81 15.51 -6.52
N GLY A 139 -11.26 14.37 -5.98
CA GLY A 139 -10.46 13.52 -5.11
C GLY A 139 -9.20 12.96 -5.78
N PHE A 140 -9.23 12.79 -7.11
CA PHE A 140 -8.06 12.35 -7.87
C PHE A 140 -7.12 13.50 -8.26
N SER A 141 -7.65 14.72 -8.41
CA SER A 141 -6.89 15.88 -8.90
C SER A 141 -6.11 16.59 -7.79
N VAL A 142 -6.54 16.49 -6.54
CA VAL A 142 -5.89 17.17 -5.41
C VAL A 142 -4.82 16.26 -4.81
N PRO A 143 -3.57 16.75 -4.65
CA PRO A 143 -2.52 15.97 -4.00
C PRO A 143 -2.90 15.56 -2.57
N VAL A 144 -2.60 14.32 -2.18
CA VAL A 144 -2.96 13.74 -0.87
C VAL A 144 -2.50 14.62 0.30
N PHE A 145 -1.29 15.19 0.24
CA PHE A 145 -0.77 16.05 1.31
C PHE A 145 -1.59 17.34 1.46
N VAL A 146 -2.14 17.89 0.37
CA VAL A 146 -3.01 19.09 0.44
C VAL A 146 -4.31 18.72 1.17
N ILE A 147 -4.93 17.60 0.81
CA ILE A 147 -6.13 17.11 1.51
C ILE A 147 -5.80 16.86 2.98
N ALA A 148 -4.66 16.25 3.28
CA ALA A 148 -4.21 15.95 4.64
C ALA A 148 -4.08 17.21 5.50
N TYR A 149 -3.39 18.25 4.99
CA TYR A 149 -3.25 19.52 5.70
C TYR A 149 -4.57 20.27 5.87
N LEU A 150 -5.45 20.27 4.86
CA LEU A 150 -6.77 20.88 4.96
C LEU A 150 -7.64 20.19 6.01
N LEU A 151 -7.63 18.85 6.04
CA LEU A 151 -8.36 18.08 7.04
C LEU A 151 -7.80 18.33 8.46
N ALA A 152 -6.48 18.33 8.62
CA ALA A 152 -5.84 18.63 9.89
C ALA A 152 -6.18 20.06 10.36
N TYR A 153 -6.10 21.04 9.46
CA TYR A 153 -6.45 22.42 9.79
C TYR A 153 -7.90 22.56 10.26
N VAL A 154 -8.87 22.03 9.48
CA VAL A 154 -10.29 22.19 9.80
C VAL A 154 -10.69 21.34 11.03
N PHE A 155 -10.41 20.04 11.02
CA PHE A 155 -10.96 19.11 11.99
C PHE A 155 -10.13 18.96 13.28
N ALA A 156 -8.84 19.27 13.21
CA ALA A 156 -7.98 19.13 14.37
C ALA A 156 -7.60 20.48 15.00
N LEU A 157 -7.36 21.55 14.21
CA LEU A 157 -6.97 22.85 14.75
C LEU A 157 -8.18 23.77 15.01
N GLU A 158 -9.11 23.90 14.04
CA GLU A 158 -10.24 24.83 14.19
C GLU A 158 -11.38 24.24 15.01
N LEU A 159 -11.70 22.96 14.78
CA LEU A 159 -12.86 22.31 15.45
C LEU A 159 -12.46 21.48 16.68
N ASP A 160 -11.18 21.16 16.86
CA ASP A 160 -10.65 20.32 17.94
C ASP A 160 -11.39 18.97 18.11
N TRP A 161 -11.84 18.38 17.00
CA TRP A 161 -12.60 17.12 17.03
C TRP A 161 -11.70 15.88 17.04
N LEU A 162 -10.55 15.96 16.37
CA LEU A 162 -9.65 14.83 16.15
C LEU A 162 -8.19 15.26 16.38
N PRO A 163 -7.28 14.34 16.75
CA PRO A 163 -5.89 14.68 16.97
C PRO A 163 -5.20 15.11 15.66
N VAL A 164 -4.31 16.10 15.77
CA VAL A 164 -3.53 16.64 14.63
C VAL A 164 -2.54 15.61 14.11
N GLN A 165 -1.90 14.85 15.02
CA GLN A 165 -0.78 13.97 14.71
C GLN A 165 -0.58 12.87 15.75
N GLY A 166 0.21 11.88 15.40
CA GLY A 166 0.57 10.77 16.29
C GLY A 166 -0.17 9.48 15.97
N TYR A 167 0.08 8.49 16.80
CA TYR A 167 -0.51 7.16 16.70
C TYR A 167 -0.70 6.55 18.08
N THR A 168 -1.82 5.92 18.30
CA THR A 168 -2.09 5.12 19.48
C THR A 168 -2.28 3.66 19.06
N PRO A 169 -1.47 2.70 19.60
CA PRO A 169 -1.64 1.29 19.30
C PRO A 169 -3.03 0.77 19.68
N ILE A 170 -3.55 -0.20 18.89
CA ILE A 170 -4.89 -0.78 19.13
C ILE A 170 -5.01 -1.42 20.51
N GLY A 171 -3.91 -1.93 21.05
CA GLY A 171 -3.85 -2.49 22.41
C GLY A 171 -4.13 -1.50 23.54
N ARG A 172 -4.08 -0.19 23.28
CA ARG A 172 -4.45 0.88 24.25
C ARG A 172 -5.91 1.29 24.17
N GLY A 173 -6.70 0.70 23.28
CA GLY A 173 -8.12 0.93 23.11
C GLY A 173 -8.52 1.26 21.69
N PHE A 174 -9.70 0.74 21.29
CA PHE A 174 -10.19 0.89 19.92
C PHE A 174 -10.44 2.35 19.51
N TRP A 175 -11.09 3.13 20.39
CA TRP A 175 -11.43 4.52 20.07
C TRP A 175 -10.21 5.45 19.97
N PRO A 176 -9.26 5.46 20.94
CA PRO A 176 -8.01 6.22 20.80
C PRO A 176 -7.18 5.82 19.57
N TRP A 177 -7.16 4.51 19.20
CA TRP A 177 -6.53 4.03 17.98
C TRP A 177 -7.21 4.59 16.73
N LEU A 178 -8.55 4.52 16.65
CA LEU A 178 -9.31 4.96 15.48
C LEU A 178 -9.23 6.48 15.27
N GLN A 179 -9.33 7.29 16.35
CA GLN A 179 -9.24 8.74 16.27
C GLN A 179 -8.00 9.24 15.52
N ASN A 180 -6.84 8.62 15.79
CA ASN A 180 -5.58 8.99 15.15
C ASN A 180 -5.52 8.58 13.68
N LEU A 181 -6.41 7.70 13.22
CA LEU A 181 -6.41 7.17 11.87
C LEU A 181 -7.49 7.78 10.95
N ILE A 182 -8.54 8.43 11.52
CA ILE A 182 -9.65 8.96 10.72
C ILE A 182 -9.18 9.97 9.68
N LEU A 183 -8.50 11.04 10.10
CA LEU A 183 -8.03 12.08 9.16
C LEU A 183 -7.01 11.54 8.15
N PRO A 184 -5.97 10.80 8.59
CA PRO A 184 -5.05 10.13 7.66
C PRO A 184 -5.75 9.22 6.66
N ALA A 185 -6.72 8.40 7.13
CA ALA A 185 -7.44 7.47 6.27
C ALA A 185 -8.36 8.17 5.26
N ILE A 186 -9.00 9.28 5.63
CA ILE A 186 -9.80 10.10 4.70
C ILE A 186 -8.89 10.73 3.63
N ALA A 187 -7.76 11.31 4.05
CA ALA A 187 -6.82 11.95 3.13
C ALA A 187 -6.25 10.94 2.12
N LEU A 188 -5.73 9.81 2.62
CA LEU A 188 -5.19 8.75 1.79
C LEU A 188 -6.28 8.07 0.95
N GLY A 189 -7.45 7.86 1.53
CA GLY A 189 -8.60 7.20 0.91
C GLY A 189 -9.26 7.99 -0.22
N ALA A 190 -9.14 9.30 -0.26
CA ALA A 190 -9.82 10.15 -1.24
C ALA A 190 -9.57 9.73 -2.69
N VAL A 191 -8.32 9.42 -3.03
CA VAL A 191 -7.91 8.93 -4.37
C VAL A 191 -8.54 7.56 -4.66
N TYR A 192 -8.57 6.66 -3.67
CA TYR A 192 -9.11 5.30 -3.84
C TYR A 192 -10.63 5.30 -3.93
N VAL A 193 -11.31 6.14 -3.13
CA VAL A 193 -12.76 6.37 -3.25
C VAL A 193 -13.10 6.81 -4.67
N ALA A 194 -12.36 7.77 -5.21
CA ALA A 194 -12.55 8.27 -6.57
C ALA A 194 -12.39 7.16 -7.62
N LEU A 195 -11.33 6.36 -7.52
CA LEU A 195 -11.02 5.29 -8.46
C LEU A 195 -12.06 4.16 -8.41
N ILE A 196 -12.36 3.67 -7.20
CA ILE A 196 -13.28 2.56 -6.98
C ILE A 196 -14.72 2.96 -7.34
N ALA A 197 -15.18 4.18 -6.97
CA ALA A 197 -16.52 4.64 -7.31
C ALA A 197 -16.72 4.77 -8.82
N ARG A 198 -15.74 5.30 -9.55
CA ARG A 198 -15.76 5.39 -11.00
C ARG A 198 -15.82 4.01 -11.67
N MET A 199 -14.98 3.08 -11.22
CA MET A 199 -15.00 1.71 -11.77
C MET A 199 -16.31 1.01 -11.44
N THR A 200 -16.79 1.11 -10.19
CA THR A 200 -18.08 0.53 -9.79
C THR A 200 -19.21 1.07 -10.65
N ARG A 201 -19.26 2.38 -10.88
CA ARG A 201 -20.27 2.99 -11.76
C ARG A 201 -20.19 2.43 -13.19
N ALA A 202 -19.01 2.37 -13.78
CA ALA A 202 -18.83 1.93 -15.16
C ALA A 202 -19.29 0.46 -15.33
N THR A 203 -18.79 -0.44 -14.49
CA THR A 203 -19.15 -1.86 -14.55
C THR A 203 -20.62 -2.13 -14.22
N MET A 204 -21.18 -1.39 -13.26
CA MET A 204 -22.61 -1.49 -12.94
C MET A 204 -23.50 -1.05 -14.10
N LEU A 205 -23.13 0.00 -14.85
CA LEU A 205 -23.87 0.43 -16.03
C LEU A 205 -23.90 -0.64 -17.12
N GLU A 206 -22.78 -1.29 -17.40
CA GLU A 206 -22.69 -2.40 -18.36
C GLU A 206 -23.58 -3.57 -17.93
N VAL A 207 -23.48 -3.96 -16.66
CA VAL A 207 -24.24 -5.09 -16.11
C VAL A 207 -25.75 -4.79 -16.09
N LEU A 208 -26.16 -3.59 -15.73
CA LEU A 208 -27.59 -3.21 -15.66
C LEU A 208 -28.31 -3.21 -17.02
N GLN A 209 -27.56 -3.21 -18.13
CA GLN A 209 -28.10 -3.29 -19.49
C GLN A 209 -28.31 -4.73 -19.98
N GLN A 210 -27.81 -5.75 -19.27
CA GLN A 210 -27.84 -7.15 -19.66
C GLN A 210 -29.27 -7.72 -19.63
N ASP A 211 -29.57 -8.69 -20.52
CA ASP A 211 -30.91 -9.27 -20.66
C ASP A 211 -31.39 -10.03 -19.44
N TYR A 212 -30.49 -10.66 -18.68
CA TYR A 212 -30.88 -11.34 -17.44
C TYR A 212 -31.37 -10.35 -16.36
N ILE A 213 -30.91 -9.10 -16.37
CA ILE A 213 -31.41 -8.04 -15.49
C ILE A 213 -32.82 -7.61 -15.92
N LYS A 214 -33.08 -7.50 -17.24
CA LYS A 214 -34.43 -7.24 -17.75
C LYS A 214 -35.39 -8.36 -17.33
N THR A 215 -34.95 -9.62 -17.43
CA THR A 215 -35.73 -10.79 -16.99
C THR A 215 -35.98 -10.75 -15.48
N ALA A 216 -34.99 -10.38 -14.67
CA ALA A 216 -35.17 -10.26 -13.23
C ALA A 216 -36.21 -9.18 -12.86
N ARG A 217 -36.24 -8.06 -13.58
CA ARG A 217 -37.25 -6.99 -13.43
C ARG A 217 -38.64 -7.51 -13.82
N ALA A 218 -38.73 -8.21 -14.94
CA ALA A 218 -39.99 -8.80 -15.41
C ALA A 218 -40.58 -9.81 -14.41
N LYS A 219 -39.73 -10.52 -13.65
CA LYS A 219 -40.13 -11.43 -12.56
C LYS A 219 -40.49 -10.71 -11.25
N GLY A 220 -40.52 -9.37 -11.22
CA GLY A 220 -40.91 -8.60 -10.05
C GLY A 220 -39.84 -8.49 -8.96
N ILE A 221 -38.56 -8.78 -9.24
CA ILE A 221 -37.48 -8.60 -8.26
C ILE A 221 -37.34 -7.11 -7.95
N GLY A 222 -37.39 -6.77 -6.66
CA GLY A 222 -37.27 -5.39 -6.20
C GLY A 222 -35.88 -4.77 -6.53
N GLN A 223 -35.85 -3.46 -6.63
CA GLN A 223 -34.67 -2.69 -7.08
C GLN A 223 -33.38 -3.01 -6.28
N SER A 224 -33.48 -3.11 -4.95
CA SER A 224 -32.34 -3.47 -4.10
C SER A 224 -31.77 -4.86 -4.44
N GLY A 225 -32.66 -5.84 -4.69
CA GLY A 225 -32.23 -7.17 -5.12
C GLY A 225 -31.50 -7.13 -6.46
N ILE A 226 -32.02 -6.35 -7.42
CA ILE A 226 -31.35 -6.15 -8.72
C ILE A 226 -29.96 -5.55 -8.54
N LEU A 227 -29.84 -4.48 -7.76
CA LEU A 227 -28.58 -3.75 -7.61
C LEU A 227 -27.52 -4.56 -6.85
N PHE A 228 -27.85 -5.06 -5.66
CA PHE A 228 -26.86 -5.66 -4.76
C PHE A 228 -26.67 -7.17 -4.96
N VAL A 229 -27.71 -7.91 -5.34
CA VAL A 229 -27.62 -9.37 -5.50
C VAL A 229 -27.29 -9.75 -6.94
N HIS A 230 -27.95 -9.14 -7.94
CA HIS A 230 -27.79 -9.53 -9.33
C HIS A 230 -26.72 -8.72 -10.06
N ALA A 231 -26.72 -7.39 -9.93
CA ALA A 231 -25.79 -6.54 -10.69
C ALA A 231 -24.41 -6.45 -10.03
N LEU A 232 -24.33 -6.08 -8.75
CA LEU A 232 -23.05 -5.89 -8.06
C LEU A 232 -22.22 -7.18 -8.02
N LYS A 233 -22.84 -8.33 -7.82
CA LYS A 233 -22.15 -9.63 -7.84
C LYS A 233 -21.48 -9.90 -9.19
N ASN A 234 -22.12 -9.55 -10.29
CA ASN A 234 -21.56 -9.74 -11.64
C ASN A 234 -20.57 -8.64 -12.03
N ALA A 235 -20.68 -7.46 -11.42
CA ALA A 235 -19.73 -6.36 -11.56
C ALA A 235 -18.50 -6.50 -10.63
N ALA A 236 -18.49 -7.52 -9.74
CA ALA A 236 -17.49 -7.62 -8.67
C ALA A 236 -16.06 -7.82 -9.19
N VAL A 237 -15.85 -8.58 -10.27
CA VAL A 237 -14.49 -8.92 -10.75
C VAL A 237 -13.68 -7.66 -11.11
N PRO A 238 -14.15 -6.74 -11.98
CA PRO A 238 -13.41 -5.50 -12.24
C PRO A 238 -13.25 -4.60 -11.00
N ILE A 239 -14.26 -4.56 -10.11
CA ILE A 239 -14.20 -3.77 -8.88
C ILE A 239 -13.13 -4.30 -7.94
N VAL A 240 -13.08 -5.60 -7.70
CA VAL A 240 -12.07 -6.27 -6.87
C VAL A 240 -10.67 -6.11 -7.47
N THR A 241 -10.55 -6.12 -8.80
CA THR A 241 -9.29 -5.82 -9.51
C THR A 241 -8.76 -4.45 -9.12
N VAL A 242 -9.60 -3.42 -9.20
CA VAL A 242 -9.21 -2.04 -8.87
C VAL A 242 -8.92 -1.89 -7.37
N ILE A 243 -9.70 -2.55 -6.51
CA ILE A 243 -9.41 -2.58 -5.06
C ILE A 243 -8.04 -3.22 -4.81
N GLY A 244 -7.73 -4.32 -5.45
CA GLY A 244 -6.46 -5.01 -5.30
C GLY A 244 -5.26 -4.17 -5.76
N LEU A 245 -5.36 -3.54 -6.92
CA LEU A 245 -4.36 -2.57 -7.39
C LEU A 245 -4.22 -1.40 -6.41
N GLY A 246 -5.35 -0.96 -5.82
CA GLY A 246 -5.38 0.05 -4.77
C GLY A 246 -4.61 -0.36 -3.52
N ILE A 247 -4.76 -1.60 -3.05
CA ILE A 247 -4.01 -2.12 -1.89
C ILE A 247 -2.51 -2.05 -2.13
N ALA A 248 -2.06 -2.47 -3.31
CA ALA A 248 -0.65 -2.40 -3.69
C ALA A 248 -0.13 -0.95 -3.72
N ALA A 249 -0.94 -0.01 -4.24
CA ALA A 249 -0.59 1.40 -4.30
C ALA A 249 -0.66 2.11 -2.92
N LEU A 250 -1.48 1.62 -1.98
CA LEU A 250 -1.54 2.14 -0.60
C LEU A 250 -0.19 2.04 0.11
N ILE A 251 0.61 1.02 -0.18
CA ILE A 251 1.96 0.86 0.38
C ILE A 251 2.82 2.11 0.11
N GLY A 252 2.82 2.59 -1.13
CA GLY A 252 3.53 3.82 -1.51
C GLY A 252 2.86 5.11 -1.02
N GLY A 253 1.52 5.17 -1.07
CA GLY A 253 0.75 6.34 -0.65
C GLY A 253 0.78 6.61 0.86
N ALA A 254 0.94 5.57 1.67
CA ALA A 254 1.06 5.69 3.12
C ALA A 254 2.28 6.52 3.54
N VAL A 255 3.38 6.50 2.78
CA VAL A 255 4.62 7.25 3.08
C VAL A 255 4.36 8.74 3.31
N VAL A 256 3.63 9.37 2.40
CA VAL A 256 3.31 10.82 2.48
C VAL A 256 2.38 11.10 3.66
N THR A 257 1.34 10.28 3.81
CA THR A 257 0.34 10.45 4.87
C THR A 257 0.94 10.23 6.26
N GLU A 258 1.77 9.21 6.44
CA GLU A 258 2.50 8.97 7.69
C GLU A 258 3.42 10.13 8.06
N SER A 259 4.06 10.74 7.05
CA SER A 259 4.94 11.90 7.28
C SER A 259 4.16 13.14 7.71
N VAL A 260 3.02 13.43 7.08
CA VAL A 260 2.17 14.60 7.42
C VAL A 260 1.57 14.47 8.82
N PHE A 261 1.00 13.30 9.14
CA PHE A 261 0.35 13.06 10.44
C PHE A 261 1.30 12.53 11.53
N VAL A 262 2.60 12.49 11.25
CA VAL A 262 3.64 12.03 12.19
C VAL A 262 3.35 10.64 12.77
N ILE A 263 2.80 9.76 11.92
CA ILE A 263 2.56 8.35 12.27
C ILE A 263 3.90 7.59 12.20
N PRO A 264 4.30 6.85 13.27
CA PRO A 264 5.57 6.13 13.28
C PRO A 264 5.47 4.81 12.50
N GLY A 265 5.20 4.91 11.19
CA GLY A 265 5.04 3.76 10.30
C GLY A 265 6.28 3.44 9.46
N LEU A 266 6.14 2.43 8.59
CA LEU A 266 7.19 1.96 7.66
C LEU A 266 7.50 3.00 6.58
N GLY A 267 6.49 3.73 6.11
CA GLY A 267 6.67 4.77 5.11
C GLY A 267 7.53 5.91 5.63
N ARG A 268 7.26 6.38 6.85
CA ARG A 268 8.09 7.39 7.50
C ARG A 268 9.51 6.88 7.76
N LEU A 269 9.65 5.64 8.22
CA LEU A 269 10.97 5.00 8.37
C LEU A 269 11.76 5.01 7.06
N THR A 270 11.07 4.79 5.93
CA THR A 270 11.70 4.83 4.60
C THR A 270 12.27 6.21 4.30
N VAL A 271 11.47 7.27 4.50
CA VAL A 271 11.92 8.66 4.27
C VAL A 271 13.11 9.00 5.16
N ASP A 272 13.00 8.73 6.45
CA ASP A 272 14.05 8.99 7.44
C ASP A 272 15.36 8.27 7.06
N SER A 273 15.26 7.01 6.62
CA SER A 273 16.42 6.20 6.22
C SER A 273 17.06 6.69 4.92
N ILE A 274 16.26 7.13 3.95
CA ILE A 274 16.76 7.71 2.69
C ILE A 274 17.54 9.01 2.98
N LEU A 275 16.97 9.90 3.79
CA LEU A 275 17.60 11.17 4.14
C LEU A 275 18.91 10.97 4.89
N ARG A 276 19.01 9.91 5.70
CA ARG A 276 20.21 9.54 6.47
C ARG A 276 21.16 8.61 5.70
N ARG A 277 20.78 8.13 4.52
CA ARG A 277 21.52 7.12 3.73
C ARG A 277 21.77 5.81 4.50
N ASP A 278 20.80 5.39 5.31
CA ASP A 278 20.84 4.12 6.06
C ASP A 278 20.52 2.93 5.13
N TYR A 279 21.52 2.51 4.37
CA TYR A 279 21.36 1.50 3.33
C TYR A 279 20.77 0.17 3.82
N PRO A 280 21.19 -0.42 4.96
CA PRO A 280 20.58 -1.66 5.43
C PRO A 280 19.08 -1.51 5.68
N VAL A 281 18.64 -0.40 6.27
CA VAL A 281 17.21 -0.15 6.51
C VAL A 281 16.47 0.07 5.19
N ILE A 282 17.04 0.84 4.25
CA ILE A 282 16.44 1.06 2.92
C ILE A 282 16.28 -0.29 2.19
N GLN A 283 17.32 -1.11 2.16
CA GLN A 283 17.30 -2.42 1.52
C GLN A 283 16.24 -3.33 2.14
N GLY A 284 16.17 -3.41 3.47
CA GLY A 284 15.18 -4.20 4.19
C GLY A 284 13.74 -3.75 3.91
N LEU A 285 13.49 -2.43 3.88
CA LEU A 285 12.17 -1.86 3.59
C LEU A 285 11.73 -2.07 2.15
N VAL A 286 12.63 -1.86 1.16
CA VAL A 286 12.31 -2.09 -0.25
C VAL A 286 12.01 -3.57 -0.51
N LEU A 287 12.77 -4.48 0.09
CA LEU A 287 12.47 -5.92 0.01
C LEU A 287 11.12 -6.26 0.64
N LEU A 288 10.83 -5.71 1.82
CA LEU A 288 9.55 -5.92 2.51
C LEU A 288 8.37 -5.43 1.67
N PHE A 289 8.46 -4.21 1.13
CA PHE A 289 7.39 -3.66 0.27
C PHE A 289 7.23 -4.45 -1.02
N SER A 290 8.33 -4.86 -1.63
CA SER A 290 8.28 -5.70 -2.84
C SER A 290 7.65 -7.07 -2.55
N PHE A 291 8.00 -7.68 -1.43
CA PHE A 291 7.37 -8.94 -0.98
C PHE A 291 5.88 -8.75 -0.71
N ALA A 292 5.50 -7.69 0.02
CA ALA A 292 4.10 -7.37 0.29
C ALA A 292 3.32 -7.12 -1.03
N TYR A 293 3.90 -6.41 -1.99
CA TYR A 293 3.31 -6.20 -3.31
C TYR A 293 3.07 -7.51 -4.05
N VAL A 294 4.06 -8.40 -4.08
CA VAL A 294 3.94 -9.73 -4.70
C VAL A 294 2.88 -10.57 -4.01
N LEU A 295 2.84 -10.53 -2.67
CA LEU A 295 1.83 -11.25 -1.89
C LEU A 295 0.42 -10.75 -2.17
N VAL A 296 0.21 -9.42 -2.23
CA VAL A 296 -1.09 -8.82 -2.58
C VAL A 296 -1.53 -9.27 -3.97
N ASN A 297 -0.64 -9.21 -4.98
CA ASN A 297 -0.98 -9.68 -6.32
C ASN A 297 -1.34 -11.18 -6.34
N LEU A 298 -0.61 -12.01 -5.61
CA LEU A 298 -0.92 -13.43 -5.47
C LEU A 298 -2.32 -13.64 -4.86
N LEU A 299 -2.66 -12.89 -3.80
CA LEU A 299 -3.98 -12.95 -3.18
C LEU A 299 -5.10 -12.51 -4.14
N ILE A 300 -4.87 -11.48 -4.94
CA ILE A 300 -5.81 -11.01 -5.97
C ILE A 300 -6.04 -12.11 -7.02
N ASP A 301 -4.98 -12.74 -7.51
CA ASP A 301 -5.08 -13.83 -8.48
C ASP A 301 -5.87 -15.03 -7.92
N LEU A 302 -5.68 -15.34 -6.64
CA LEU A 302 -6.48 -16.37 -5.95
C LEU A 302 -7.94 -15.97 -5.80
N LEU A 303 -8.22 -14.70 -5.48
CA LEU A 303 -9.59 -14.17 -5.40
C LEU A 303 -10.30 -14.25 -6.75
N TYR A 304 -9.62 -14.02 -7.88
CA TYR A 304 -10.23 -14.19 -9.20
C TYR A 304 -10.70 -15.62 -9.43
N THR A 305 -9.95 -16.63 -9.03
CA THR A 305 -10.37 -18.03 -9.18
C THR A 305 -11.58 -18.39 -8.35
N LEU A 306 -11.83 -17.66 -7.24
CA LEU A 306 -13.02 -17.84 -6.39
C LEU A 306 -14.24 -17.08 -6.93
N LEU A 307 -14.03 -15.90 -7.52
CA LEU A 307 -15.10 -15.02 -8.01
C LEU A 307 -15.62 -15.43 -9.40
N ASP A 308 -14.74 -15.95 -10.26
CA ASP A 308 -15.12 -16.40 -11.61
C ASP A 308 -14.79 -17.90 -11.80
N PRO A 309 -15.79 -18.79 -11.60
CA PRO A 309 -15.61 -20.23 -11.80
C PRO A 309 -15.35 -20.63 -13.27
N ARG A 310 -15.43 -19.70 -14.22
CA ARG A 310 -15.12 -19.94 -15.63
C ARG A 310 -13.61 -19.95 -15.90
N ILE A 311 -12.81 -19.39 -15.00
CA ILE A 311 -11.36 -19.47 -15.05
C ILE A 311 -10.94 -20.88 -14.59
N ARG A 312 -11.02 -21.84 -15.52
CA ARG A 312 -10.48 -23.21 -15.34
C ARG A 312 -9.14 -23.28 -16.06
N TYR A 313 -8.09 -23.50 -15.29
CA TYR A 313 -6.75 -23.78 -15.80
C TYR A 313 -6.42 -25.27 -15.68
#